data_4590c3fe7de3bc3f7eec72ccccb1e11f
#
_entry.id   4590c3fe7de3bc3f7eec72ccccb1e11f
#
_cell.length_a   1.000
_cell.length_b   1.000
_cell.length_c   1.000
_cell.angle_alpha   90.00
_cell.angle_beta   90.00
_cell.angle_gamma   90.00
#
_symmetry.space_group_name_H-M   'P 1'
#
loop_
_entity.id
_entity.type
_entity.pdbx_description
1 polymer ?
#
loop_
_entity_poly.entity_id
_entity_poly.type
_entity_poly.pdbx_seq_one_letter_code
_entity_poly.pdbx_strand_id
1 'polypeptide(L)'
;MDGNHNKFWSLALSIAMMLTATAASAVEENFDALKPGTLPDDWTCGVTGKGSPVWKVETDTSAPSKPNVLKQTGSGTFPWCVKQLVRITDGFVEVKFKPLGGREDQAGGLVWRFKDGDTYYIARANALENNVSLYHVEKGRRITIKYVHAPVTTNQWHTLRVEFSGKAINVIFDGKRYLGLENDQITGAGAVGVWTKADSVTAFDDFSYGGQ
;
A
#
# COMPACT_ATOMS: atom_id res chain seq x y z
N MET A 1 -55.43 -36.69 -49.54
CA MET A 1 -55.32 -35.23 -49.39
C MET A 1 -54.35 -35.04 -48.19
N ASP A 2 -53.05 -34.95 -48.52
CA ASP A 2 -52.00 -34.99 -47.53
C ASP A 2 -51.55 -33.55 -47.18
N GLY A 3 -51.75 -33.21 -45.95
CA GLY A 3 -51.27 -31.93 -45.40
C GLY A 3 -49.86 -32.04 -44.77
N ASN A 4 -48.90 -31.56 -45.48
CA ASN A 4 -47.48 -31.52 -45.07
C ASN A 4 -47.26 -30.34 -44.16
N HIS A 5 -47.02 -30.55 -42.84
CA HIS A 5 -46.64 -29.53 -41.89
C HIS A 5 -45.09 -29.48 -41.73
N ASN A 6 -44.43 -28.56 -42.41
CA ASN A 6 -43.03 -28.22 -42.21
C ASN A 6 -42.87 -27.48 -40.87
N LYS A 7 -42.22 -28.10 -39.88
CA LYS A 7 -41.78 -27.46 -38.64
C LYS A 7 -40.38 -26.87 -38.88
N PHE A 8 -40.31 -25.54 -38.96
CA PHE A 8 -39.03 -24.81 -38.90
C PHE A 8 -38.52 -24.78 -37.45
N TRP A 9 -37.43 -25.39 -37.20
CA TRP A 9 -36.72 -25.29 -35.93
C TRP A 9 -35.73 -24.12 -36.05
N SER A 10 -35.99 -23.05 -35.32
CA SER A 10 -35.06 -21.93 -35.19
C SER A 10 -34.02 -22.28 -34.14
N LEU A 11 -32.79 -22.49 -34.59
CA LEU A 11 -31.63 -22.68 -33.71
C LEU A 11 -31.16 -21.28 -33.23
N ALA A 12 -31.46 -20.93 -31.99
CA ALA A 12 -30.94 -19.74 -31.35
C ALA A 12 -29.49 -20.01 -30.90
N LEU A 13 -28.53 -19.44 -31.60
CA LEU A 13 -27.11 -19.53 -31.26
C LEU A 13 -26.80 -18.47 -30.15
N SER A 14 -26.76 -18.92 -28.91
CA SER A 14 -26.35 -18.05 -27.77
C SER A 14 -24.83 -17.89 -27.78
N ILE A 15 -24.36 -16.73 -28.21
CA ILE A 15 -22.93 -16.36 -28.09
C ILE A 15 -22.71 -15.95 -26.64
N ALA A 16 -22.07 -16.82 -25.85
CA ALA A 16 -21.57 -16.47 -24.53
C ALA A 16 -20.31 -15.60 -24.70
N MET A 17 -20.45 -14.31 -24.43
CA MET A 17 -19.34 -13.36 -24.41
C MET A 17 -18.52 -13.59 -23.13
N MET A 18 -17.41 -14.33 -23.22
CA MET A 18 -16.46 -14.47 -22.12
C MET A 18 -15.74 -13.12 -21.94
N LEU A 19 -16.11 -12.38 -20.89
CA LEU A 19 -15.29 -11.28 -20.39
C LEU A 19 -14.02 -11.87 -19.79
N THR A 20 -12.91 -11.79 -20.50
CA THR A 20 -11.59 -12.02 -19.93
C THR A 20 -11.22 -10.80 -19.08
N ALA A 21 -11.33 -10.93 -17.76
CA ALA A 21 -10.75 -9.96 -16.85
C ALA A 21 -9.23 -10.04 -17.02
N THR A 22 -8.63 -9.04 -17.65
CA THR A 22 -7.18 -8.86 -17.65
C THR A 22 -6.76 -8.50 -16.23
N ALA A 23 -6.16 -9.44 -15.51
CA ALA A 23 -5.48 -9.11 -14.26
C ALA A 23 -4.37 -8.10 -14.59
N ALA A 24 -4.45 -6.89 -14.02
CA ALA A 24 -3.37 -5.94 -14.15
C ALA A 24 -2.12 -6.54 -13.51
N SER A 25 -0.99 -6.50 -14.22
CA SER A 25 0.28 -7.00 -13.69
C SER A 25 0.72 -6.13 -12.53
N ALA A 26 1.21 -6.77 -11.45
CA ALA A 26 1.85 -6.06 -10.36
C ALA A 26 3.11 -5.34 -10.87
N VAL A 27 3.31 -4.11 -10.40
CA VAL A 27 4.57 -3.37 -10.55
C VAL A 27 5.37 -3.61 -9.28
N GLU A 28 6.66 -3.94 -9.40
CA GLU A 28 7.55 -4.20 -8.27
C GLU A 28 8.74 -3.25 -8.33
N GLU A 29 9.16 -2.75 -7.17
CA GLU A 29 10.34 -1.90 -6.97
C GLU A 29 11.14 -2.35 -5.76
N ASN A 30 12.40 -2.69 -6.00
CA ASN A 30 13.31 -3.16 -4.97
C ASN A 30 14.47 -2.19 -4.66
N PHE A 31 14.53 -1.04 -5.31
CA PHE A 31 15.53 0.01 -5.13
C PHE A 31 16.99 -0.36 -5.49
N ASP A 32 17.26 -1.59 -5.90
CA ASP A 32 18.64 -2.13 -6.07
C ASP A 32 19.46 -1.44 -7.15
N ALA A 33 18.79 -1.01 -8.23
CA ALA A 33 19.45 -0.29 -9.32
C ALA A 33 19.77 1.19 -9.00
N LEU A 34 19.33 1.70 -7.85
CA LEU A 34 19.44 3.11 -7.51
C LEU A 34 20.72 3.38 -6.73
N LYS A 35 21.26 4.58 -6.91
CA LYS A 35 22.48 5.01 -6.21
C LYS A 35 22.17 5.31 -4.73
N PRO A 36 22.92 4.74 -3.77
CA PRO A 36 22.80 5.13 -2.36
C PRO A 36 22.97 6.64 -2.17
N GLY A 37 22.18 7.22 -1.28
CA GLY A 37 22.12 8.66 -0.99
C GLY A 37 21.11 9.44 -1.83
N THR A 38 20.50 8.83 -2.85
CA THR A 38 19.48 9.46 -3.69
C THR A 38 18.06 9.09 -3.25
N LEU A 39 17.08 9.82 -3.76
CA LEU A 39 15.67 9.43 -3.75
C LEU A 39 15.31 8.92 -5.17
N PRO A 40 14.45 7.92 -5.34
CA PRO A 40 13.97 7.54 -6.68
C PRO A 40 13.27 8.71 -7.38
N ASP A 41 13.55 8.92 -8.66
CA ASP A 41 13.10 10.11 -9.41
C ASP A 41 11.57 10.27 -9.49
N ASP A 42 10.83 9.16 -9.48
CA ASP A 42 9.38 9.14 -9.57
C ASP A 42 8.66 9.04 -8.21
N TRP A 43 9.42 9.18 -7.11
CA TRP A 43 8.90 9.30 -5.77
C TRP A 43 8.90 10.75 -5.30
N THR A 44 7.86 11.13 -4.58
CA THR A 44 7.75 12.42 -3.89
C THR A 44 7.55 12.16 -2.41
N CYS A 45 8.40 12.77 -1.59
CA CYS A 45 8.34 12.61 -0.14
C CYS A 45 7.97 13.92 0.54
N GLY A 46 7.29 13.81 1.68
CA GLY A 46 6.86 14.95 2.46
C GLY A 46 6.46 14.53 3.87
N VAL A 47 5.77 15.45 4.54
CA VAL A 47 5.25 15.28 5.89
C VAL A 47 3.90 15.94 6.05
N THR A 48 2.94 15.21 6.62
CA THR A 48 1.71 15.83 7.14
C THR A 48 2.01 16.33 8.55
N GLY A 49 1.73 17.59 8.80
CA GLY A 49 2.07 18.25 10.05
C GLY A 49 3.46 18.90 10.02
N LYS A 50 4.29 18.63 10.98
CA LYS A 50 5.60 19.28 11.17
C LYS A 50 6.74 18.27 11.13
N GLY A 51 7.97 18.75 10.87
CA GLY A 51 9.19 17.95 10.94
C GLY A 51 10.01 17.99 9.67
N SER A 52 11.09 17.22 9.66
CA SER A 52 12.06 17.14 8.59
C SER A 52 12.37 15.67 8.31
N PRO A 53 11.49 14.93 7.62
CA PRO A 53 11.76 13.55 7.25
C PRO A 53 12.98 13.49 6.29
N VAL A 54 13.72 12.41 6.38
CA VAL A 54 14.87 12.15 5.51
C VAL A 54 14.69 10.79 4.85
N TRP A 55 14.38 10.81 3.57
CA TRP A 55 14.18 9.61 2.76
C TRP A 55 15.32 9.46 1.77
N LYS A 56 15.99 8.31 1.77
CA LYS A 56 17.10 7.99 0.84
C LYS A 56 17.17 6.51 0.58
N VAL A 57 17.72 6.17 -0.57
CA VAL A 57 18.23 4.83 -0.83
C VAL A 57 19.52 4.63 -0.01
N GLU A 58 19.60 3.52 0.71
CA GLU A 58 20.77 3.12 1.48
C GLU A 58 21.08 1.63 1.24
N THR A 59 22.36 1.25 1.35
CA THR A 59 22.74 -0.16 1.27
C THR A 59 22.41 -0.87 2.58
N ASP A 60 21.71 -2.01 2.50
CA ASP A 60 21.41 -2.90 3.62
C ASP A 60 21.65 -4.36 3.21
N THR A 61 22.68 -4.98 3.78
CA THR A 61 23.04 -6.37 3.50
C THR A 61 22.01 -7.39 3.97
N SER A 62 21.08 -6.97 4.83
CA SER A 62 19.97 -7.79 5.32
C SER A 62 18.69 -7.62 4.51
N ALA A 63 18.69 -6.77 3.45
CA ALA A 63 17.55 -6.52 2.61
C ALA A 63 16.99 -7.82 1.99
N PRO A 64 15.68 -7.96 1.83
CA PRO A 64 15.07 -9.08 1.10
C PRO A 64 15.55 -9.16 -0.34
N SER A 65 15.52 -8.08 -1.08
CA SER A 65 16.32 -7.88 -2.27
C SER A 65 17.60 -7.13 -1.94
N LYS A 66 18.64 -7.22 -2.77
CA LYS A 66 19.95 -6.66 -2.48
C LYS A 66 20.51 -5.91 -3.67
N PRO A 67 21.24 -4.82 -3.45
CA PRO A 67 21.85 -4.42 -2.15
C PRO A 67 21.13 -3.29 -1.42
N ASN A 68 20.06 -2.70 -1.93
CA ASN A 68 19.58 -1.40 -1.47
C ASN A 68 18.15 -1.42 -0.93
N VAL A 69 17.83 -0.44 -0.10
CA VAL A 69 16.51 -0.21 0.48
C VAL A 69 16.16 1.27 0.41
N LEU A 70 14.88 1.62 0.43
CA LEU A 70 14.45 2.98 0.74
C LEU A 70 14.37 3.14 2.26
N LYS A 71 15.02 4.16 2.84
CA LYS A 71 15.07 4.32 4.29
C LYS A 71 14.64 5.71 4.72
N GLN A 72 13.85 5.77 5.79
CA GLN A 72 13.49 6.98 6.52
C GLN A 72 14.32 7.06 7.80
N THR A 73 15.03 8.18 8.04
CA THR A 73 15.90 8.40 9.20
C THR A 73 15.67 9.75 9.91
N GLY A 74 14.85 10.63 9.33
CA GLY A 74 14.48 11.90 9.93
C GLY A 74 13.32 11.78 10.91
N SER A 75 12.77 12.92 11.32
CA SER A 75 11.63 12.99 12.21
C SER A 75 10.52 13.89 11.65
N GLY A 76 9.28 13.51 11.90
CA GLY A 76 8.13 14.31 11.48
C GLY A 76 6.81 13.74 11.99
N THR A 77 5.77 14.56 12.05
CA THR A 77 4.49 14.11 12.59
C THR A 77 4.00 12.86 11.86
N PHE A 78 3.89 12.93 10.52
CA PHE A 78 3.50 11.80 9.66
C PHE A 78 4.31 11.86 8.35
N PRO A 79 5.56 11.36 8.32
CA PRO A 79 6.36 11.26 7.10
C PRO A 79 5.74 10.27 6.10
N TRP A 80 5.71 10.66 4.84
CA TRP A 80 5.27 9.82 3.73
C TRP A 80 6.19 9.97 2.51
N CYS A 81 6.22 8.93 1.67
CA CYS A 81 6.89 8.95 0.39
C CYS A 81 6.09 8.14 -0.62
N VAL A 82 5.68 8.74 -1.73
CA VAL A 82 4.67 8.22 -2.65
C VAL A 82 5.10 8.26 -4.10
N LYS A 83 4.60 7.32 -4.89
CA LYS A 83 4.67 7.33 -6.35
C LYS A 83 3.59 8.26 -6.91
N GLN A 84 3.92 9.54 -7.01
CA GLN A 84 2.94 10.60 -7.25
C GLN A 84 2.17 10.46 -8.58
N LEU A 85 2.78 9.86 -9.61
CA LEU A 85 2.15 9.70 -10.92
C LEU A 85 1.24 8.46 -11.02
N VAL A 86 1.33 7.55 -10.05
CA VAL A 86 0.47 6.35 -9.99
C VAL A 86 -0.92 6.73 -9.51
N ARG A 87 -1.95 6.18 -10.14
CA ARG A 87 -3.35 6.40 -9.79
C ARG A 87 -4.10 5.08 -9.79
N ILE A 88 -4.44 4.58 -8.59
CA ILE A 88 -5.17 3.33 -8.39
C ILE A 88 -6.48 3.62 -7.68
N THR A 89 -7.59 3.13 -8.24
CA THR A 89 -8.93 3.19 -7.63
C THR A 89 -9.18 1.99 -6.76
N ASP A 90 -8.99 0.80 -7.33
CA ASP A 90 -9.14 -0.50 -6.70
C ASP A 90 -7.91 -1.36 -7.02
N GLY A 91 -7.47 -2.18 -6.06
CA GLY A 91 -6.27 -2.98 -6.22
C GLY A 91 -5.57 -3.30 -4.92
N PHE A 92 -4.24 -3.29 -4.94
CA PHE A 92 -3.43 -3.53 -3.75
C PHE A 92 -2.18 -2.65 -3.73
N VAL A 93 -1.60 -2.54 -2.53
CA VAL A 93 -0.25 -2.05 -2.28
C VAL A 93 0.40 -2.92 -1.21
N GLU A 94 1.67 -3.25 -1.39
CA GLU A 94 2.44 -4.11 -0.49
C GLU A 94 3.87 -3.58 -0.36
N VAL A 95 4.49 -3.83 0.79
CA VAL A 95 5.90 -3.51 1.02
C VAL A 95 6.47 -4.46 2.07
N LYS A 96 7.75 -4.78 1.95
CA LYS A 96 8.55 -5.29 3.06
C LYS A 96 9.15 -4.11 3.80
N PHE A 97 9.03 -4.11 5.13
CA PHE A 97 9.59 -3.07 5.97
C PHE A 97 10.29 -3.65 7.19
N LYS A 98 11.27 -2.90 7.70
CA LYS A 98 12.04 -3.26 8.88
C LYS A 98 12.10 -2.06 9.82
N PRO A 99 11.43 -2.12 11.00
CA PRO A 99 11.54 -1.09 12.00
C PRO A 99 12.89 -1.20 12.69
N LEU A 100 13.75 -0.20 12.50
CA LEU A 100 15.15 -0.21 12.97
C LEU A 100 15.32 0.53 14.29
N GLY A 101 14.50 1.55 14.56
CA GLY A 101 14.63 2.38 15.74
C GLY A 101 13.58 3.48 15.81
N GLY A 102 13.66 4.23 16.89
CA GLY A 102 12.75 5.29 17.29
C GLY A 102 12.43 5.15 18.77
N ARG A 103 12.27 6.26 19.45
CA ARG A 103 11.92 6.29 20.88
C ARG A 103 10.44 6.55 21.09
N GLU A 104 9.84 7.36 20.21
CA GLU A 104 8.43 7.69 20.22
C GLU A 104 7.63 6.66 19.42
N ASP A 105 8.16 6.23 18.26
CA ASP A 105 7.53 5.23 17.41
C ASP A 105 8.56 4.36 16.68
N GLN A 106 8.18 3.12 16.35
CA GLN A 106 8.92 2.23 15.45
C GLN A 106 7.94 1.64 14.43
N ALA A 107 7.52 2.47 13.50
CA ALA A 107 6.41 2.21 12.61
C ALA A 107 6.86 2.09 11.15
N GLY A 108 6.30 1.09 10.45
CA GLY A 108 6.27 1.03 9.00
C GLY A 108 4.81 1.01 8.52
N GLY A 109 4.54 1.69 7.41
CA GLY A 109 3.19 1.80 6.89
C GLY A 109 3.11 1.95 5.39
N LEU A 110 1.90 1.79 4.89
CA LEU A 110 1.49 2.02 3.51
C LEU A 110 0.50 3.17 3.43
N VAL A 111 0.56 3.94 2.36
CA VAL A 111 -0.48 4.89 1.98
C VAL A 111 -1.09 4.50 0.64
N TRP A 112 -2.41 4.74 0.51
CA TRP A 112 -3.14 4.58 -0.75
C TRP A 112 -4.27 5.58 -0.86
N ARG A 113 -4.85 5.68 -2.05
CA ARG A 113 -5.78 6.76 -2.39
C ARG A 113 -5.25 8.12 -1.97
N PHE A 114 -3.92 8.28 -2.04
CA PHE A 114 -3.24 9.52 -1.69
C PHE A 114 -3.61 10.60 -2.72
N LYS A 115 -4.30 11.64 -2.28
CA LYS A 115 -4.69 12.80 -3.10
C LYS A 115 -3.62 13.89 -3.00
N ASP A 116 -3.23 14.17 -1.76
CA ASP A 116 -2.23 15.14 -1.35
C ASP A 116 -1.75 14.82 0.07
N GLY A 117 -0.86 15.65 0.62
CA GLY A 117 -0.31 15.46 1.97
C GLY A 117 -1.33 15.57 3.12
N ASP A 118 -2.57 15.93 2.82
CA ASP A 118 -3.63 16.15 3.80
C ASP A 118 -4.83 15.19 3.65
N THR A 119 -4.81 14.32 2.59
CA THR A 119 -5.94 13.45 2.26
C THR A 119 -5.47 12.08 1.73
N TYR A 120 -5.43 11.06 2.58
CA TYR A 120 -5.01 9.70 2.24
C TYR A 120 -5.38 8.67 3.32
N TYR A 121 -5.37 7.39 2.96
CA TYR A 121 -5.44 6.28 3.93
C TYR A 121 -4.04 5.83 4.36
N ILE A 122 -3.97 5.25 5.57
CA ILE A 122 -2.77 4.64 6.15
C ILE A 122 -3.10 3.27 6.73
N ALA A 123 -2.33 2.25 6.35
CA ALA A 123 -2.16 1.04 7.17
C ALA A 123 -0.78 1.09 7.82
N ARG A 124 -0.70 0.82 9.11
CA ARG A 124 0.55 0.87 9.89
C ARG A 124 0.73 -0.37 10.73
N ALA A 125 1.96 -0.89 10.81
CA ALA A 125 2.39 -1.79 11.87
C ALA A 125 3.44 -1.09 12.74
N ASN A 126 3.38 -1.26 14.07
CA ASN A 126 4.24 -0.55 15.02
C ASN A 126 4.81 -1.52 16.05
N ALA A 127 6.15 -1.59 16.13
CA ALA A 127 6.86 -2.50 17.01
C ALA A 127 6.79 -2.08 18.50
N LEU A 128 6.73 -0.78 18.82
CA LEU A 128 6.60 -0.33 20.21
C LEU A 128 5.21 -0.56 20.78
N GLU A 129 4.18 -0.51 19.93
CA GLU A 129 2.78 -0.66 20.34
C GLU A 129 2.24 -2.09 20.13
N ASN A 130 2.96 -2.95 19.42
CA ASN A 130 2.52 -4.29 19.03
C ASN A 130 1.12 -4.29 18.43
N ASN A 131 0.93 -3.48 17.38
CA ASN A 131 -0.37 -3.38 16.71
C ASN A 131 -0.26 -3.16 15.21
N VAL A 132 -1.35 -3.53 14.52
CA VAL A 132 -1.69 -3.13 13.15
C VAL A 132 -2.87 -2.19 13.22
N SER A 133 -2.79 -1.07 12.51
CA SER A 133 -3.76 0.01 12.59
C SER A 133 -4.14 0.52 11.21
N LEU A 134 -5.38 0.97 11.10
CA LEU A 134 -5.93 1.62 9.91
C LEU A 134 -6.41 3.03 10.27
N TYR A 135 -6.02 4.00 9.45
CA TYR A 135 -6.38 5.40 9.61
C TYR A 135 -6.74 6.00 8.25
N HIS A 136 -7.44 7.13 8.30
CA HIS A 136 -7.41 8.10 7.22
C HIS A 136 -6.89 9.45 7.72
N VAL A 137 -6.35 10.22 6.81
CA VAL A 137 -6.01 11.63 7.02
C VAL A 137 -7.00 12.46 6.22
N GLU A 138 -7.62 13.42 6.86
CA GLU A 138 -8.51 14.39 6.27
C GLU A 138 -8.17 15.80 6.79
N LYS A 139 -7.90 16.72 5.87
CA LYS A 139 -7.48 18.10 6.20
C LYS A 139 -6.30 18.13 7.17
N GLY A 140 -5.31 17.26 6.92
CA GLY A 140 -4.10 17.11 7.73
C GLY A 140 -4.29 16.44 9.10
N ARG A 141 -5.49 16.01 9.45
CA ARG A 141 -5.80 15.36 10.73
C ARG A 141 -5.92 13.85 10.54
N ARG A 142 -5.10 13.09 11.27
CA ARG A 142 -5.19 11.63 11.29
C ARG A 142 -6.33 11.16 12.18
N ILE A 143 -7.23 10.36 11.63
CA ILE A 143 -8.41 9.80 12.29
C ILE A 143 -8.26 8.28 12.31
N THR A 144 -8.38 7.69 13.50
CA THR A 144 -8.31 6.23 13.68
C THR A 144 -9.60 5.58 13.21
N ILE A 145 -9.49 4.60 12.32
CA ILE A 145 -10.61 3.75 11.90
C ILE A 145 -10.63 2.49 12.77
N LYS A 146 -9.50 1.80 12.87
CA LYS A 146 -9.38 0.56 13.64
C LYS A 146 -7.92 0.29 13.98
N TYR A 147 -7.70 -0.37 15.12
CA TYR A 147 -6.43 -1.04 15.42
C TYR A 147 -6.69 -2.39 16.08
N VAL A 148 -5.73 -3.30 15.93
CA VAL A 148 -5.75 -4.63 16.54
C VAL A 148 -4.36 -4.98 17.06
N HIS A 149 -4.29 -5.78 18.10
CA HIS A 149 -3.02 -6.31 18.58
C HIS A 149 -2.42 -7.25 17.54
N ALA A 150 -1.14 -7.05 17.23
CA ALA A 150 -0.33 -7.88 16.35
C ALA A 150 1.12 -7.83 16.83
N PRO A 151 1.82 -8.95 16.99
CA PRO A 151 3.23 -8.94 17.35
C PRO A 151 4.04 -8.34 16.18
N VAL A 152 4.72 -7.22 16.43
CA VAL A 152 5.61 -6.56 15.48
C VAL A 152 7.01 -6.51 16.09
N THR A 153 7.97 -7.17 15.46
CA THR A 153 9.31 -7.32 16.01
C THR A 153 10.25 -6.25 15.46
N THR A 154 10.98 -5.56 16.34
CA THR A 154 12.06 -4.65 15.95
C THR A 154 13.20 -5.40 15.27
N ASN A 155 13.87 -4.76 14.31
CA ASN A 155 15.02 -5.31 13.56
C ASN A 155 14.74 -6.58 12.75
N GLN A 156 13.46 -6.86 12.43
CA GLN A 156 13.06 -7.94 11.53
C GLN A 156 12.29 -7.40 10.34
N TRP A 157 12.43 -8.08 9.21
CA TRP A 157 11.65 -7.78 8.02
C TRP A 157 10.23 -8.33 8.17
N HIS A 158 9.25 -7.49 7.91
CA HIS A 158 7.84 -7.77 7.91
C HIS A 158 7.22 -7.43 6.56
N THR A 159 6.13 -8.07 6.20
CA THR A 159 5.34 -7.73 5.02
C THR A 159 4.04 -7.06 5.45
N LEU A 160 3.76 -5.89 4.90
CA LEU A 160 2.46 -5.22 5.07
C LEU A 160 1.80 -5.07 3.69
N ARG A 161 0.56 -5.51 3.59
CA ARG A 161 -0.25 -5.44 2.36
C ARG A 161 -1.62 -4.88 2.67
N VAL A 162 -2.11 -4.05 1.76
CA VAL A 162 -3.49 -3.56 1.76
C VAL A 162 -4.13 -3.93 0.44
N GLU A 163 -5.31 -4.52 0.51
CA GLU A 163 -6.19 -4.75 -0.64
C GLU A 163 -7.43 -3.88 -0.48
N PHE A 164 -7.81 -3.19 -1.54
CA PHE A 164 -8.95 -2.27 -1.51
C PHE A 164 -9.75 -2.32 -2.80
N SER A 165 -11.09 -2.40 -2.65
CA SER A 165 -12.03 -2.40 -3.77
C SER A 165 -13.35 -1.76 -3.31
N GLY A 166 -13.78 -0.70 -4.00
CA GLY A 166 -14.91 0.10 -3.54
C GLY A 166 -14.70 0.59 -2.11
N LYS A 167 -15.56 0.14 -1.20
CA LYS A 167 -15.47 0.44 0.24
C LYS A 167 -14.66 -0.59 1.02
N ALA A 168 -14.48 -1.79 0.48
CA ALA A 168 -13.83 -2.89 1.17
C ALA A 168 -12.32 -2.62 1.31
N ILE A 169 -11.80 -2.82 2.52
CA ILE A 169 -10.38 -2.67 2.86
C ILE A 169 -9.96 -3.89 3.68
N ASN A 170 -8.91 -4.59 3.21
CA ASN A 170 -8.25 -5.66 3.94
C ASN A 170 -6.83 -5.24 4.26
N VAL A 171 -6.39 -5.41 5.52
CA VAL A 171 -4.98 -5.22 5.92
C VAL A 171 -4.41 -6.56 6.34
N ILE A 172 -3.35 -6.95 5.64
CA ILE A 172 -2.63 -8.21 5.81
C ILE A 172 -1.22 -7.88 6.31
N PHE A 173 -0.83 -8.51 7.41
CA PHE A 173 0.50 -8.37 8.00
C PHE A 173 1.11 -9.75 8.18
N ASP A 174 2.33 -9.96 7.66
CA ASP A 174 3.04 -11.24 7.63
C ASP A 174 2.14 -12.41 7.14
N GLY A 175 1.43 -12.18 6.04
CA GLY A 175 0.54 -13.17 5.42
C GLY A 175 -0.80 -13.39 6.13
N LYS A 176 -1.03 -12.80 7.31
CA LYS A 176 -2.27 -12.93 8.06
C LYS A 176 -3.14 -11.67 7.92
N ARG A 177 -4.41 -11.83 7.56
CA ARG A 177 -5.38 -10.73 7.57
C ARG A 177 -5.75 -10.35 9.00
N TYR A 178 -5.36 -9.15 9.41
CA TYR A 178 -5.67 -8.58 10.72
C TYR A 178 -6.92 -7.69 10.71
N LEU A 179 -7.15 -6.97 9.61
CA LEU A 179 -8.33 -6.13 9.45
C LEU A 179 -9.05 -6.46 8.15
N GLY A 180 -10.38 -6.47 8.19
CA GLY A 180 -11.27 -6.52 7.04
C GLY A 180 -12.52 -5.71 7.41
N LEU A 181 -12.78 -4.61 6.71
CA LEU A 181 -13.87 -3.71 7.00
C LEU A 181 -14.26 -2.88 5.76
N GLU A 182 -15.34 -2.14 5.85
CA GLU A 182 -15.75 -1.15 4.86
C GLU A 182 -15.49 0.27 5.36
N ASN A 183 -14.95 1.12 4.50
CA ASN A 183 -14.79 2.55 4.74
C ASN A 183 -14.76 3.31 3.41
N ASP A 184 -15.49 4.40 3.30
CA ASP A 184 -15.65 5.22 2.10
C ASP A 184 -15.35 6.72 2.31
N GLN A 185 -14.58 7.04 3.35
CA GLN A 185 -14.20 8.43 3.64
C GLN A 185 -13.36 9.05 2.51
N ILE A 186 -12.50 8.25 1.87
CA ILE A 186 -11.72 8.68 0.70
C ILE A 186 -11.99 7.71 -0.45
N THR A 187 -12.57 8.23 -1.53
CA THR A 187 -12.94 7.45 -2.71
C THR A 187 -12.12 7.84 -3.94
N GLY A 188 -12.23 7.03 -5.01
CA GLY A 188 -11.59 7.27 -6.30
C GLY A 188 -10.09 7.08 -6.29
N ALA A 189 -9.46 7.26 -7.46
CA ALA A 189 -8.07 6.99 -7.68
C ALA A 189 -7.13 7.91 -6.87
N GLY A 190 -6.01 7.36 -6.43
CA GLY A 190 -4.94 8.11 -5.77
C GLY A 190 -3.60 7.41 -5.86
N ALA A 191 -2.56 8.10 -5.43
CA ALA A 191 -1.22 7.55 -5.39
C ALA A 191 -1.08 6.50 -4.27
N VAL A 192 0.00 5.72 -4.34
CA VAL A 192 0.41 4.72 -3.35
C VAL A 192 1.84 4.99 -2.88
N GLY A 193 2.19 4.51 -1.70
CA GLY A 193 3.53 4.70 -1.18
C GLY A 193 3.71 4.16 0.23
N VAL A 194 4.78 4.61 0.88
CA VAL A 194 5.20 4.22 2.23
C VAL A 194 5.05 5.35 3.23
N TRP A 195 5.01 5.01 4.52
CA TRP A 195 4.71 5.93 5.59
C TRP A 195 5.43 5.56 6.89
N THR A 196 5.76 6.56 7.70
CA THR A 196 6.26 6.37 9.06
C THR A 196 5.62 7.37 10.03
N LYS A 197 5.96 7.29 11.30
CA LYS A 197 5.49 8.21 12.34
C LYS A 197 6.64 8.68 13.23
N ALA A 198 6.59 9.94 13.63
CA ALA A 198 7.49 10.55 14.61
C ALA A 198 8.98 10.37 14.25
N ASP A 199 9.73 9.76 15.11
CA ASP A 199 11.16 9.48 14.99
C ASP A 199 11.48 8.07 14.50
N SER A 200 10.50 7.38 13.89
CA SER A 200 10.70 6.02 13.37
C SER A 200 11.83 5.98 12.35
N VAL A 201 12.83 5.16 12.61
CA VAL A 201 13.84 4.76 11.61
C VAL A 201 13.40 3.45 10.99
N THR A 202 13.07 3.48 9.70
CA THR A 202 12.46 2.32 9.01
C THR A 202 13.04 2.15 7.62
N ALA A 203 13.44 0.92 7.29
CA ALA A 203 13.83 0.51 5.95
C ALA A 203 12.64 -0.13 5.24
N PHE A 204 12.54 0.10 3.93
CA PHE A 204 11.51 -0.43 3.04
C PHE A 204 12.15 -1.07 1.82
N ASP A 205 11.61 -2.22 1.40
CA ASP A 205 12.07 -2.97 0.25
C ASP A 205 10.91 -3.71 -0.43
N ASP A 206 11.13 -4.22 -1.64
CA ASP A 206 10.14 -4.98 -2.40
C ASP A 206 8.74 -4.31 -2.39
N PHE A 207 8.71 -3.01 -2.70
CA PHE A 207 7.45 -2.28 -2.82
C PHE A 207 6.71 -2.71 -4.07
N SER A 208 5.47 -3.12 -3.93
CA SER A 208 4.66 -3.52 -5.07
C SER A 208 3.23 -2.98 -5.01
N TYR A 209 2.63 -2.81 -6.17
CA TYR A 209 1.25 -2.36 -6.30
C TYR A 209 0.64 -2.85 -7.61
N GLY A 210 -0.68 -2.93 -7.64
CA GLY A 210 -1.43 -3.25 -8.86
C GLY A 210 -2.86 -2.73 -8.76
N GLY A 211 -3.38 -2.27 -9.90
CA GLY A 211 -4.77 -1.86 -10.06
C GLY A 211 -5.63 -2.98 -10.68
N GLN A 212 -6.92 -2.92 -10.47
CA GLN A 212 -7.92 -3.76 -11.17
C GLN A 212 -8.65 -2.93 -12.22
#